data_ca2a6ee7b47026565afa1008c371861f
#
_entry.id   ca2a6ee7b47026565afa1008c371861f
#
_cell.length_a   1.000
_cell.length_b   1.000
_cell.length_c   1.000
_cell.angle_alpha   90.00
_cell.angle_beta   90.00
_cell.angle_gamma   90.00
#
_symmetry.space_group_name_H-M   'P 1'
#
loop_
_entity.id
_entity.type
_entity.pdbx_description
1 polymer ?
#
loop_
_entity_poly.entity_id
_entity_poly.type
_entity_poly.pdbx_seq_one_letter_code
_entity_poly.pdbx_strand_id
1 'polypeptide(L)'
;VHHDIAPPNSPEDFATHMPQTLAAWEQATINGSEPFAVFESRINTALSEAAKPGKRVLCVTSGGVISMVMRAALGLSTHQMAHLSLPIYNSSVHRFAIRPEGTFLMAFNAIPHLDPPALADHRTHL
;
A
#
# COMPACT_ATOMS: atom_id res chain seq x y z
N VAL A 1 -27.93 -4.44 -2.46
CA VAL A 1 -27.55 -5.51 -1.53
C VAL A 1 -26.34 -5.00 -0.78
N HIS A 2 -26.54 -4.55 0.47
CA HIS A 2 -25.42 -4.22 1.35
C HIS A 2 -24.75 -5.55 1.73
N HIS A 3 -23.54 -5.78 1.25
CA HIS A 3 -22.70 -6.81 1.83
C HIS A 3 -22.20 -6.29 3.18
N ASP A 4 -22.86 -6.72 4.26
CA ASP A 4 -22.33 -6.56 5.61
C ASP A 4 -21.08 -7.43 5.74
N ILE A 5 -19.92 -6.83 5.43
CA ILE A 5 -18.65 -7.44 5.78
C ILE A 5 -18.49 -7.21 7.28
N ALA A 6 -18.64 -8.26 8.07
CA ALA A 6 -18.45 -8.18 9.51
C ALA A 6 -17.02 -7.69 9.83
N PRO A 7 -16.83 -6.83 10.84
CA PRO A 7 -15.49 -6.39 11.21
C PRO A 7 -14.65 -7.60 11.66
N PRO A 8 -13.35 -7.61 11.32
CA PRO A 8 -12.47 -8.70 11.71
C PRO A 8 -12.31 -8.73 13.24
N ASN A 9 -12.34 -9.94 13.82
CA ASN A 9 -12.21 -10.16 15.26
C ASN A 9 -10.80 -10.59 15.69
N SER A 10 -9.93 -10.88 14.72
CA SER A 10 -8.54 -11.32 14.96
C SER A 10 -7.61 -10.83 13.84
N PRO A 11 -6.27 -10.84 14.04
CA PRO A 11 -5.31 -10.55 12.97
C PRO A 11 -5.43 -11.49 11.77
N GLU A 12 -5.75 -12.77 12.00
CA GLU A 12 -5.99 -13.75 10.93
C GLU A 12 -7.26 -13.42 10.15
N ASP A 13 -8.33 -13.04 10.85
CA ASP A 13 -9.56 -12.57 10.22
C ASP A 13 -9.30 -11.31 9.38
N PHE A 14 -8.50 -10.38 9.89
CA PHE A 14 -8.12 -9.17 9.16
C PHE A 14 -7.41 -9.51 7.84
N ALA A 15 -6.45 -10.43 7.87
CA ALA A 15 -5.71 -10.87 6.69
C ALA A 15 -6.63 -11.50 5.64
N THR A 16 -7.67 -12.21 6.07
CA THR A 16 -8.66 -12.84 5.20
C THR A 16 -9.67 -11.83 4.64
N HIS A 17 -10.11 -10.87 5.45
CA HIS A 17 -11.13 -9.90 5.08
C HIS A 17 -10.60 -8.74 4.23
N MET A 18 -9.35 -8.34 4.44
CA MET A 18 -8.79 -7.17 3.77
C MET A 18 -8.84 -7.26 2.23
N PRO A 19 -8.45 -8.38 1.58
CA PRO A 19 -8.58 -8.51 0.13
C PRO A 19 -10.04 -8.38 -0.36
N GLN A 20 -10.98 -8.95 0.38
CA GLN A 20 -12.41 -8.89 0.05
C GLN A 20 -12.95 -7.48 0.21
N THR A 21 -12.59 -6.79 1.28
CA THR A 21 -12.99 -5.41 1.54
C THR A 21 -12.46 -4.46 0.48
N LEU A 22 -11.19 -4.59 0.10
CA LEU A 22 -10.59 -3.76 -0.95
C LEU A 22 -11.23 -4.03 -2.32
N ALA A 23 -11.52 -5.30 -2.65
CA ALA A 23 -12.21 -5.65 -3.87
C ALA A 23 -13.65 -5.08 -3.91
N ALA A 24 -14.37 -5.15 -2.80
CA ALA A 24 -15.71 -4.58 -2.67
C ALA A 24 -15.70 -3.05 -2.80
N TRP A 25 -14.67 -2.39 -2.26
CA TRP A 25 -14.49 -0.94 -2.39
C TRP A 25 -14.13 -0.55 -3.83
N GLU A 26 -13.24 -1.29 -4.50
CA GLU A 26 -12.91 -1.09 -5.91
C GLU A 26 -14.14 -1.25 -6.82
N GLN A 27 -14.99 -2.23 -6.55
CA GLN A 27 -16.23 -2.50 -7.28
C GLN A 27 -17.39 -1.58 -6.89
N ALA A 28 -17.17 -0.66 -5.96
CA ALA A 28 -18.19 0.24 -5.40
C ALA A 28 -19.43 -0.49 -4.82
N THR A 29 -19.22 -1.74 -4.33
CA THR A 29 -20.26 -2.50 -3.62
C THR A 29 -20.35 -2.12 -2.15
N ILE A 30 -19.32 -1.48 -1.61
CA ILE A 30 -19.31 -0.80 -0.32
C ILE A 30 -18.88 0.65 -0.52
N ASN A 31 -19.35 1.52 0.36
CA ASN A 31 -19.01 2.94 0.36
C ASN A 31 -18.04 3.24 1.50
N GLY A 32 -16.88 3.81 1.16
CA GLY A 32 -15.96 4.42 2.10
C GLY A 32 -16.18 5.93 2.21
N SER A 33 -15.33 6.61 2.95
CA SER A 33 -15.31 8.07 3.02
C SER A 33 -14.95 8.73 1.68
N GLU A 34 -14.23 8.02 0.82
CA GLU A 34 -14.00 8.38 -0.58
C GLU A 34 -14.13 7.13 -1.47
N PRO A 35 -14.56 7.25 -2.75
CA PRO A 35 -14.53 6.17 -3.71
C PRO A 35 -13.11 5.69 -4.01
N PHE A 36 -12.93 4.39 -4.29
CA PHE A 36 -11.62 3.81 -4.62
C PHE A 36 -10.95 4.53 -5.80
N ALA A 37 -11.68 4.83 -6.86
CA ALA A 37 -11.14 5.52 -8.04
C ALA A 37 -10.64 6.94 -7.71
N VAL A 38 -11.27 7.64 -6.76
CA VAL A 38 -10.83 8.97 -6.29
C VAL A 38 -9.53 8.84 -5.48
N PHE A 39 -9.46 7.86 -4.58
CA PHE A 39 -8.26 7.54 -3.83
C PHE A 39 -7.08 7.21 -4.76
N GLU A 40 -7.29 6.32 -5.73
CA GLU A 40 -6.27 5.95 -6.72
C GLU A 40 -5.80 7.16 -7.54
N SER A 41 -6.74 7.96 -8.07
CA SER A 41 -6.43 9.17 -8.85
C SER A 41 -5.62 10.18 -8.05
N ARG A 42 -5.99 10.40 -6.80
CA ARG A 42 -5.30 11.33 -5.88
C ARG A 42 -3.85 10.91 -5.63
N ILE A 43 -3.61 9.60 -5.43
CA ILE A 43 -2.27 9.05 -5.23
C ILE A 43 -1.44 9.20 -6.51
N ASN A 44 -1.99 8.84 -7.66
CA ASN A 44 -1.28 8.93 -8.94
C ASN A 44 -0.91 10.38 -9.28
N THR A 45 -1.78 11.33 -9.00
CA THR A 45 -1.51 12.76 -9.17
C THR A 45 -0.37 13.22 -8.27
N ALA A 46 -0.45 12.91 -6.96
CA ALA A 46 0.59 13.27 -6.00
C ALA A 46 1.95 12.65 -6.35
N LEU A 47 1.97 11.40 -6.81
CA LEU A 47 3.19 10.72 -7.25
C LEU A 47 3.78 11.40 -8.49
N SER A 48 2.95 11.75 -9.47
CA SER A 48 3.39 12.44 -10.68
C SER A 48 3.98 13.82 -10.40
N GLU A 49 3.38 14.55 -9.46
CA GLU A 49 3.87 15.85 -9.02
C GLU A 49 5.20 15.76 -8.26
N ALA A 50 5.34 14.72 -7.42
CA ALA A 50 6.57 14.49 -6.66
C ALA A 50 7.71 13.95 -7.55
N ALA A 51 7.39 13.13 -8.53
CA ALA A 51 8.32 12.38 -9.37
C ALA A 51 8.93 13.24 -10.50
N LYS A 52 9.64 14.30 -10.13
CA LYS A 52 10.31 15.16 -11.14
C LYS A 52 11.66 14.56 -11.53
N PRO A 53 12.00 14.53 -12.85
CA PRO A 53 13.28 14.00 -13.32
C PRO A 53 14.49 14.64 -12.62
N GLY A 54 15.49 13.82 -12.28
CA GLY A 54 16.75 14.24 -11.69
C GLY A 54 16.69 14.64 -10.21
N LYS A 55 15.56 14.48 -9.53
CA LYS A 55 15.40 14.76 -8.10
C LYS A 55 15.23 13.48 -7.28
N ARG A 56 15.74 13.54 -6.05
CA ARG A 56 15.40 12.55 -5.01
C ARG A 56 14.32 13.15 -4.14
N VAL A 57 13.23 12.42 -3.96
CA VAL A 57 12.08 12.87 -3.18
C VAL A 57 11.82 11.84 -2.08
N LEU A 58 11.65 12.32 -0.86
CA LEU A 58 11.20 11.51 0.26
C LEU A 58 9.71 11.81 0.49
N CYS A 59 8.88 10.78 0.42
CA CYS A 59 7.46 10.84 0.74
C CYS A 59 7.20 10.07 2.04
N VAL A 60 6.63 10.72 3.03
CA VAL A 60 6.17 10.05 4.26
C VAL A 60 4.68 9.80 4.12
N THR A 61 4.27 8.53 4.21
CA THR A 61 2.88 8.14 3.92
C THR A 61 2.47 6.85 4.65
N SER A 62 1.26 6.37 4.39
CA SER A 62 0.69 5.16 4.99
C SER A 62 0.86 3.93 4.11
N GLY A 63 0.69 2.73 4.71
CA GLY A 63 0.75 1.45 4.01
C GLY A 63 -0.24 1.35 2.85
N GLY A 64 -1.44 1.92 2.98
CA GLY A 64 -2.43 1.95 1.91
C GLY A 64 -1.96 2.71 0.67
N VAL A 65 -1.32 3.86 0.86
CA VAL A 65 -0.74 4.64 -0.25
C VAL A 65 0.43 3.88 -0.88
N ILE A 66 1.32 3.29 -0.06
CA ILE A 66 2.43 2.46 -0.55
C ILE A 66 1.90 1.32 -1.43
N SER A 67 0.86 0.63 -0.98
CA SER A 67 0.23 -0.48 -1.70
C SER A 67 -0.34 -0.05 -3.05
N MET A 68 -0.95 1.12 -3.13
CA MET A 68 -1.46 1.68 -4.40
C MET A 68 -0.32 2.01 -5.37
N VAL A 69 0.79 2.58 -4.88
CA VAL A 69 1.98 2.83 -5.70
C VAL A 69 2.57 1.52 -6.22
N MET A 70 2.61 0.48 -5.38
CA MET A 70 3.05 -0.86 -5.77
C MET A 70 2.13 -1.46 -6.83
N ARG A 71 0.80 -1.35 -6.64
CA ARG A 71 -0.18 -1.81 -7.63
C ARG A 71 0.06 -1.18 -8.99
N ALA A 72 0.22 0.13 -9.04
CA ALA A 72 0.47 0.86 -10.28
C ALA A 72 1.82 0.50 -10.93
N ALA A 73 2.89 0.40 -10.13
CA ALA A 73 4.23 0.12 -10.62
C ALA A 73 4.41 -1.31 -11.15
N LEU A 74 3.72 -2.29 -10.55
CA LEU A 74 3.88 -3.71 -10.86
C LEU A 74 2.70 -4.31 -11.63
N GLY A 75 1.63 -3.54 -11.88
CA GLY A 75 0.44 -4.04 -12.56
C GLY A 75 -0.33 -5.08 -11.74
N LEU A 76 -0.41 -4.90 -10.42
CA LEU A 76 -1.05 -5.86 -9.53
C LEU A 76 -2.57 -5.74 -9.58
N SER A 77 -3.26 -6.88 -9.42
CA SER A 77 -4.68 -6.88 -9.07
C SER A 77 -4.88 -6.34 -7.64
N THR A 78 -6.10 -5.93 -7.32
CA THR A 78 -6.46 -5.48 -5.96
C THR A 78 -6.23 -6.57 -4.92
N HIS A 79 -6.49 -7.82 -5.26
CA HIS A 79 -6.22 -8.97 -4.41
C HIS A 79 -4.70 -9.13 -4.11
N GLN A 80 -3.86 -9.04 -5.15
CA GLN A 80 -2.41 -9.12 -4.98
C GLN A 80 -1.87 -7.92 -4.19
N MET A 81 -2.39 -6.72 -4.44
CA MET A 81 -2.08 -5.51 -3.67
C MET A 81 -2.40 -5.69 -2.18
N ALA A 82 -3.57 -6.26 -1.85
CA ALA A 82 -3.96 -6.54 -0.47
C ALA A 82 -2.96 -7.47 0.23
N HIS A 83 -2.57 -8.56 -0.42
CA HIS A 83 -1.57 -9.48 0.13
C HIS A 83 -0.21 -8.81 0.35
N LEU A 84 0.18 -7.89 -0.54
CA LEU A 84 1.44 -7.18 -0.45
C LEU A 84 1.42 -6.13 0.67
N SER A 85 0.24 -5.59 1.00
CA SER A 85 0.08 -4.57 2.04
C SER A 85 0.20 -5.13 3.46
N LEU A 86 -0.23 -6.37 3.68
CA LEU A 86 -0.27 -6.98 5.01
C LEU A 86 1.08 -7.05 5.73
N PRO A 87 2.21 -7.43 5.08
CA PRO A 87 3.50 -7.51 5.74
C PRO A 87 4.26 -6.18 5.83
N ILE A 88 3.66 -5.05 5.41
CA ILE A 88 4.35 -3.76 5.48
C ILE A 88 4.61 -3.38 6.94
N TYR A 89 5.87 -3.23 7.28
CA TYR A 89 6.28 -2.76 8.60
C TYR A 89 6.05 -1.25 8.76
N ASN A 90 5.64 -0.85 9.95
CA ASN A 90 5.69 0.55 10.33
C ASN A 90 7.13 1.06 10.25
N SER A 91 7.32 2.29 9.80
CA SER A 91 8.62 2.92 9.52
C SER A 91 9.47 2.25 8.43
N SER A 92 8.92 1.32 7.65
CA SER A 92 9.65 0.71 6.54
C SER A 92 9.92 1.71 5.40
N VAL A 93 10.98 1.42 4.65
CA VAL A 93 11.41 2.21 3.49
C VAL A 93 11.14 1.42 2.21
N HIS A 94 10.51 2.09 1.26
CA HIS A 94 10.27 1.58 -0.09
C HIS A 94 10.94 2.53 -1.07
N ARG A 95 11.64 2.01 -2.06
CA ARG A 95 12.36 2.83 -3.03
C ARG A 95 11.94 2.50 -4.45
N PHE A 96 11.61 3.53 -5.20
CA PHE A 96 11.30 3.44 -6.61
C PHE A 96 12.28 4.28 -7.44
N ALA A 97 12.63 3.79 -8.61
CA ALA A 97 13.27 4.58 -9.66
C ALA A 97 12.22 4.90 -10.71
N ILE A 98 11.97 6.20 -10.92
CA ILE A 98 11.03 6.67 -11.94
C ILE A 98 11.85 7.12 -13.14
N ARG A 99 11.60 6.49 -14.28
CA ARG A 99 12.32 6.69 -15.54
C ARG A 99 11.31 6.86 -16.68
N PRO A 100 11.74 7.35 -17.85
CA PRO A 100 10.85 7.46 -19.02
C PRO A 100 10.18 6.13 -19.40
N GLU A 101 10.88 5.00 -19.18
CA GLU A 101 10.40 3.66 -19.50
C GLU A 101 9.38 3.13 -18.48
N GLY A 102 9.28 3.74 -17.29
CA GLY A 102 8.35 3.32 -16.24
C GLY A 102 8.87 3.50 -14.83
N THR A 103 8.10 2.98 -13.88
CA THR A 103 8.42 2.97 -12.45
C THR A 103 8.97 1.62 -12.04
N PHE A 104 10.19 1.61 -11.54
CA PHE A 104 10.91 0.40 -11.14
C PHE A 104 11.00 0.31 -9.62
N LEU A 105 10.57 -0.82 -9.06
CA LEU A 105 10.75 -1.11 -7.64
C LEU A 105 12.21 -1.46 -7.35
N MET A 106 12.85 -0.71 -6.48
CA MET A 106 14.26 -0.89 -6.11
C MET A 106 14.44 -1.49 -4.71
N ALA A 107 13.50 -1.22 -3.80
CA ALA A 107 13.44 -1.83 -2.47
C ALA A 107 12.01 -1.81 -1.96
N PHE A 108 11.62 -2.87 -1.26
CA PHE A 108 10.32 -3.02 -0.64
C PHE A 108 10.46 -3.43 0.81
N ASN A 109 9.71 -2.76 1.69
CA ASN A 109 9.58 -3.12 3.10
C ASN A 109 10.90 -3.23 3.86
N ALA A 110 11.88 -2.39 3.51
CA ALA A 110 13.19 -2.40 4.15
C ALA A 110 13.14 -1.70 5.53
N ILE A 111 13.72 -2.35 6.52
CA ILE A 111 13.78 -1.88 7.91
C ILE A 111 15.22 -1.91 8.47
N PRO A 112 16.22 -1.33 7.78
CA PRO A 112 17.63 -1.46 8.19
C PRO A 112 17.90 -0.91 9.59
N HIS A 113 17.11 0.06 10.05
CA HIS A 113 17.17 0.62 11.40
C HIS A 113 16.60 -0.31 12.48
N LEU A 114 15.86 -1.37 12.11
CA LEU A 114 15.30 -2.38 12.99
C LEU A 114 15.85 -3.79 12.73
N ASP A 115 16.86 -3.90 11.88
CA ASP A 115 17.51 -5.18 11.53
C ASP A 115 18.24 -5.86 12.70
N PRO A 116 18.88 -5.14 13.64
CA PRO A 116 19.51 -5.78 14.79
C PRO A 116 18.53 -6.67 15.55
N PRO A 117 18.92 -7.91 15.93
CA PRO A 117 18.03 -8.83 16.66
C PRO A 117 17.46 -8.25 17.95
N ALA A 118 18.21 -7.38 18.64
CA ALA A 118 17.77 -6.69 19.84
C ALA A 118 16.57 -5.74 19.61
N LEU A 119 16.29 -5.38 18.36
CA LEU A 119 15.18 -4.51 17.98
C LEU A 119 14.00 -5.26 17.35
N ALA A 120 14.00 -6.61 17.39
CA ALA A 120 12.95 -7.42 16.77
C ALA A 120 11.56 -7.09 17.32
N ASP A 121 11.44 -6.81 18.62
CA ASP A 121 10.16 -6.48 19.28
C ASP A 121 9.62 -5.09 18.86
N HIS A 122 10.43 -4.26 18.22
CA HIS A 122 10.02 -2.96 17.67
C HIS A 122 9.48 -3.04 16.24
N ARG A 123 9.54 -4.21 15.60
CA ARG A 123 9.00 -4.44 14.26
C ARG A 123 7.51 -4.66 14.36
N THR A 124 6.76 -3.64 13.99
CA THR A 124 5.29 -3.67 14.03
C THR A 124 4.69 -3.50 12.65
N HIS A 125 3.49 -4.02 12.48
CA HIS A 125 2.64 -3.85 11.30
C HIS A 125 1.41 -2.99 11.66
N LEU A 126 0.56 -2.71 10.65
CA LEU A 126 -0.77 -2.14 10.89
C LEU A 126 -1.63 -3.10 11.69
#